data_0b84a543fc11f5808ef86bb19f8f2a3a
#
_entry.id   0b84a543fc11f5808ef86bb19f8f2a3a
#
_cell.length_a   1.000
_cell.length_b   1.000
_cell.length_c   1.000
_cell.angle_alpha   90.00
_cell.angle_beta   90.00
_cell.angle_gamma   90.00
#
_symmetry.space_group_name_H-M   'P 1'
#
loop_
_entity.id
_entity.type
_entity.pdbx_description
1 polymer ?
#
loop_
_entity_poly.entity_id
_entity_poly.type
_entity_poly.pdbx_seq_one_letter_code
_entity_poly.pdbx_strand_id
1 'polypeptide(L)'
;MIRSMARSFASAMGCDFAEMDVTLPEKRESAPLFGVDDVVFFGVPTYIGRVPNLIRPFFVSIKGGGALGIPVVTYGNRAYDDALVELRDIMEENGFKTVAAAAFPAEHSFSTTLAGGRPNEKDLQLAKDFARKIAEIITNNPHSICGDHTPVAVPGNPAPYSYYKAVISDNKSIDIRKVKPMTDPEKCTKCGLCALLCPMGSINISDPSITNGICIKCGACIKKCPRGAKSITDPDYLEHKRLLEEEYGNVIKKAELFYTT
;
A
#
# COMPACT_ATOMS: atom_id res chain seq x y z
N MET A 1 9.45 -4.33 2.50
CA MET A 1 9.15 -3.79 3.84
C MET A 1 8.36 -4.79 4.69
N ILE A 2 7.13 -5.17 4.36
CA ILE A 2 6.32 -6.15 5.14
C ILE A 2 7.07 -7.45 5.42
N ARG A 3 7.68 -8.07 4.39
CA ARG A 3 8.54 -9.25 4.57
C ARG A 3 9.65 -9.03 5.61
N SER A 4 10.28 -7.84 5.62
CA SER A 4 11.33 -7.52 6.61
C SER A 4 10.78 -7.38 8.01
N MET A 5 9.58 -6.84 8.18
CA MET A 5 8.86 -6.77 9.46
C MET A 5 8.54 -8.18 9.96
N ALA A 6 7.86 -9.00 9.16
CA ALA A 6 7.46 -10.35 9.54
C ALA A 6 8.67 -11.21 9.92
N ARG A 7 9.76 -11.18 9.14
CA ARG A 7 11.00 -11.88 9.47
C ARG A 7 11.64 -11.41 10.78
N SER A 8 11.66 -10.10 11.02
CA SER A 8 12.24 -9.53 12.24
C SER A 8 11.41 -9.87 13.47
N PHE A 9 10.09 -9.85 13.35
CA PHE A 9 9.15 -10.27 14.37
C PHE A 9 9.32 -11.76 14.68
N ALA A 10 9.26 -12.62 13.68
CA ALA A 10 9.41 -14.06 13.83
C ALA A 10 10.73 -14.45 14.48
N SER A 11 11.83 -13.79 14.08
CA SER A 11 13.14 -13.97 14.74
C SER A 11 13.13 -13.57 16.23
N ALA A 12 12.40 -12.51 16.60
CA ALA A 12 12.30 -12.06 17.99
C ALA A 12 11.41 -12.98 18.83
N MET A 13 10.36 -13.54 18.22
CA MET A 13 9.41 -14.44 18.88
C MET A 13 9.83 -15.92 18.85
N GLY A 14 10.86 -16.28 18.07
CA GLY A 14 11.29 -17.67 17.89
C GLY A 14 10.25 -18.53 17.16
N CYS A 15 9.51 -17.94 16.21
CA CYS A 15 8.49 -18.62 15.41
C CYS A 15 8.76 -18.53 13.91
N ASP A 16 8.03 -19.30 13.10
CA ASP A 16 8.06 -19.22 11.65
C ASP A 16 7.18 -18.08 11.13
N PHE A 17 7.38 -17.69 9.86
CA PHE A 17 6.48 -16.77 9.17
C PHE A 17 6.18 -17.26 7.76
N ALA A 18 4.97 -16.96 7.30
CA ALA A 18 4.54 -17.15 5.91
C ALA A 18 4.34 -15.78 5.24
N GLU A 19 4.49 -15.74 3.94
CA GLU A 19 4.25 -14.54 3.13
C GLU A 19 3.17 -14.81 2.09
N MET A 20 2.21 -13.89 2.01
CA MET A 20 1.16 -13.92 1.00
C MET A 20 1.24 -12.63 0.18
N ASP A 21 1.69 -12.72 -1.06
CA ASP A 21 1.66 -11.61 -2.00
C ASP A 21 0.31 -11.59 -2.73
N VAL A 22 -0.53 -10.62 -2.37
CA VAL A 22 -1.88 -10.45 -2.94
C VAL A 22 -1.91 -9.38 -4.05
N THR A 23 -0.76 -9.05 -4.63
CA THR A 23 -0.66 -7.98 -5.64
C THR A 23 -1.39 -8.35 -6.93
N LEU A 24 -1.29 -9.59 -7.39
CA LEU A 24 -1.86 -10.03 -8.67
C LEU A 24 -3.26 -10.63 -8.50
N PRO A 25 -4.14 -10.54 -9.52
CA PRO A 25 -5.52 -11.02 -9.43
C PRO A 25 -5.64 -12.50 -9.03
N GLU A 26 -4.83 -13.37 -9.63
CA GLU A 26 -4.84 -14.81 -9.35
C GLU A 26 -4.43 -15.16 -7.90
N LYS A 27 -3.78 -14.24 -7.19
CA LYS A 27 -3.45 -14.39 -5.77
C LYS A 27 -4.57 -13.98 -4.84
N ARG A 28 -5.68 -13.47 -5.38
CA ARG A 28 -6.86 -13.00 -4.64
C ARG A 28 -8.11 -13.86 -4.88
N GLU A 29 -7.96 -15.04 -5.47
CA GLU A 29 -9.08 -15.96 -5.74
C GLU A 29 -9.68 -16.55 -4.47
N SER A 30 -8.88 -16.73 -3.42
CA SER A 30 -9.33 -17.16 -2.10
C SER A 30 -8.78 -16.27 -1.00
N ALA A 31 -9.65 -15.90 -0.07
CA ALA A 31 -9.25 -15.13 1.10
C ALA A 31 -8.64 -16.04 2.17
N PRO A 32 -7.54 -15.65 2.82
CA PRO A 32 -6.98 -16.38 3.94
C PRO A 32 -7.91 -16.32 5.16
N LEU A 33 -7.83 -17.36 5.99
CA LEU A 33 -8.43 -17.44 7.30
C LEU A 33 -7.33 -17.52 8.34
N PHE A 34 -7.40 -16.67 9.34
CA PHE A 34 -6.45 -16.60 10.45
C PHE A 34 -7.13 -17.02 11.77
N GLY A 35 -6.35 -17.19 12.83
CA GLY A 35 -6.81 -17.59 14.15
C GLY A 35 -6.06 -16.86 15.27
N VAL A 36 -6.44 -17.12 16.51
CA VAL A 36 -5.94 -16.41 17.70
C VAL A 36 -4.43 -16.49 17.92
N ASP A 37 -3.78 -17.50 17.36
CA ASP A 37 -2.33 -17.70 17.46
C ASP A 37 -1.55 -16.98 16.35
N ASP A 38 -2.24 -16.35 15.41
CA ASP A 38 -1.60 -15.65 14.29
C ASP A 38 -1.32 -14.18 14.60
N VAL A 39 -0.21 -13.67 14.05
CA VAL A 39 0.13 -12.25 14.01
C VAL A 39 0.32 -11.82 12.58
N VAL A 40 -0.52 -10.90 12.09
CA VAL A 40 -0.63 -10.55 10.69
C VAL A 40 -0.20 -9.12 10.41
N PHE A 41 0.93 -8.94 9.72
CA PHE A 41 1.35 -7.66 9.15
C PHE A 41 0.65 -7.48 7.79
N PHE A 42 -0.36 -6.62 7.74
CA PHE A 42 -1.13 -6.40 6.53
C PHE A 42 -0.74 -5.07 5.87
N GLY A 43 -0.03 -5.15 4.75
CA GLY A 43 0.51 -3.98 4.05
C GLY A 43 -0.19 -3.65 2.75
N VAL A 44 -0.59 -2.36 2.58
CA VAL A 44 -1.17 -1.85 1.34
C VAL A 44 -0.56 -0.50 0.95
N PRO A 45 -0.55 -0.15 -0.35
CA PRO A 45 -0.25 1.21 -0.78
C PRO A 45 -1.46 2.12 -0.56
N THR A 46 -1.20 3.41 -0.35
CA THR A 46 -2.24 4.45 -0.34
C THR A 46 -2.51 4.93 -1.75
N TYR A 47 -3.77 4.90 -2.19
CA TYR A 47 -4.22 5.49 -3.45
C TYR A 47 -5.31 6.51 -3.20
N ILE A 48 -5.05 7.77 -3.59
CA ILE A 48 -6.00 8.89 -3.43
C ILE A 48 -6.47 9.02 -1.95
N GLY A 49 -5.54 8.85 -1.01
CA GLY A 49 -5.80 8.97 0.43
C GLY A 49 -6.52 7.79 1.08
N ARG A 50 -6.74 6.68 0.37
CA ARG A 50 -7.51 5.52 0.80
C ARG A 50 -6.76 4.20 0.54
N VAL A 51 -7.25 3.11 1.12
CA VAL A 51 -6.88 1.77 0.65
C VAL A 51 -7.29 1.59 -0.81
N PRO A 52 -6.60 0.72 -1.59
CA PRO A 52 -6.94 0.50 -2.99
C PRO A 52 -8.38 -0.01 -3.14
N ASN A 53 -9.31 0.85 -3.52
CA ASN A 53 -10.75 0.60 -3.53
C ASN A 53 -11.17 -0.58 -4.44
N LEU A 54 -10.47 -0.78 -5.56
CA LEU A 54 -10.80 -1.86 -6.51
C LEU A 54 -10.47 -3.26 -5.98
N ILE A 55 -9.60 -3.37 -4.99
CA ILE A 55 -9.26 -4.63 -4.32
C ILE A 55 -9.81 -4.69 -2.88
N ARG A 56 -10.51 -3.66 -2.43
CA ARG A 56 -11.18 -3.62 -1.13
C ARG A 56 -12.12 -4.83 -0.91
N PRO A 57 -12.92 -5.29 -1.89
CA PRO A 57 -13.75 -6.48 -1.71
C PRO A 57 -12.97 -7.73 -1.27
N PHE A 58 -11.74 -7.91 -1.77
CA PHE A 58 -10.86 -8.97 -1.27
C PHE A 58 -10.45 -8.72 0.18
N PHE A 59 -10.08 -7.48 0.55
CA PHE A 59 -9.66 -7.18 1.92
C PHE A 59 -10.77 -7.47 2.94
N VAL A 60 -12.02 -7.12 2.64
CA VAL A 60 -13.17 -7.37 3.53
C VAL A 60 -13.58 -8.86 3.58
N SER A 61 -13.08 -9.68 2.68
CA SER A 61 -13.34 -11.14 2.69
C SER A 61 -12.38 -11.93 3.57
N ILE A 62 -11.23 -11.34 3.96
CA ILE A 62 -10.25 -11.96 4.86
C ILE A 62 -10.87 -12.10 6.25
N LYS A 63 -10.66 -13.24 6.91
CA LYS A 63 -11.16 -13.49 8.26
C LYS A 63 -10.03 -13.53 9.27
N GLY A 64 -10.11 -12.65 10.26
CA GLY A 64 -9.10 -12.50 11.30
C GLY A 64 -9.19 -13.56 12.41
N GLY A 65 -10.38 -14.04 12.75
CA GLY A 65 -10.56 -15.11 13.73
C GLY A 65 -9.95 -14.85 15.11
N GLY A 66 -9.77 -13.58 15.49
CA GLY A 66 -9.10 -13.18 16.73
C GLY A 66 -7.58 -13.02 16.63
N ALA A 67 -7.00 -13.15 15.43
CA ALA A 67 -5.57 -12.89 15.18
C ALA A 67 -5.17 -11.45 15.54
N LEU A 68 -3.92 -11.26 15.94
CA LEU A 68 -3.36 -9.91 16.12
C LEU A 68 -3.07 -9.27 14.77
N GLY A 69 -3.55 -8.04 14.58
CA GLY A 69 -3.43 -7.30 13.34
C GLY A 69 -2.49 -6.11 13.42
N ILE A 70 -1.63 -5.95 12.41
CA ILE A 70 -0.74 -4.80 12.26
C ILE A 70 -0.95 -4.18 10.88
N PRO A 71 -1.91 -3.22 10.73
CA PRO A 71 -2.08 -2.47 9.50
C PRO A 71 -0.86 -1.60 9.19
N VAL A 72 -0.39 -1.71 7.95
CA VAL A 72 0.75 -0.92 7.46
C VAL A 72 0.41 -0.31 6.12
N VAL A 73 0.54 1.00 5.99
CA VAL A 73 0.35 1.69 4.71
C VAL A 73 1.66 2.27 4.19
N THR A 74 1.80 2.31 2.86
CA THR A 74 2.84 3.10 2.20
C THR A 74 2.22 4.21 1.38
N TYR A 75 2.87 5.37 1.32
CA TYR A 75 2.34 6.54 0.62
C TYR A 75 3.42 7.34 -0.09
N GLY A 76 3.05 7.99 -1.19
CA GLY A 76 3.96 8.71 -2.10
C GLY A 76 4.32 10.11 -1.65
N ASN A 77 4.86 10.31 -0.45
CA ASN A 77 5.40 11.57 0.08
C ASN A 77 4.40 12.72 0.34
N ARG A 78 3.18 12.72 -0.22
CA ARG A 78 2.17 13.73 0.08
C ARG A 78 1.56 13.48 1.48
N ALA A 79 0.65 12.54 1.57
CA ALA A 79 0.01 12.08 2.80
C ALA A 79 -0.64 10.71 2.58
N TYR A 80 -0.95 10.00 3.66
CA TYR A 80 -1.74 8.77 3.61
C TYR A 80 -3.21 9.00 3.94
N ASP A 81 -3.58 10.23 4.34
CA ASP A 81 -4.95 10.66 4.68
C ASP A 81 -5.66 9.60 5.55
N ASP A 82 -6.78 9.05 5.08
CA ASP A 82 -7.58 8.07 5.84
C ASP A 82 -7.16 6.59 5.56
N ALA A 83 -6.11 6.32 4.76
CA ALA A 83 -5.77 4.96 4.37
C ALA A 83 -5.41 4.05 5.55
N LEU A 84 -4.73 4.58 6.58
CA LEU A 84 -4.32 3.79 7.73
C LEU A 84 -5.49 3.47 8.65
N VAL A 85 -6.34 4.46 8.95
CA VAL A 85 -7.53 4.25 9.77
C VAL A 85 -8.53 3.33 9.04
N GLU A 86 -8.72 3.50 7.73
CA GLU A 86 -9.57 2.60 6.94
C GLU A 86 -9.05 1.15 6.95
N LEU A 87 -7.73 0.94 6.82
CA LEU A 87 -7.16 -0.41 6.87
C LEU A 87 -7.32 -1.04 8.26
N ARG A 88 -7.09 -0.27 9.32
CA ARG A 88 -7.33 -0.71 10.71
C ARG A 88 -8.79 -1.13 10.89
N ASP A 89 -9.73 -0.31 10.46
CA ASP A 89 -11.17 -0.57 10.65
C ASP A 89 -11.62 -1.79 9.84
N ILE A 90 -11.12 -1.98 8.60
CA ILE A 90 -11.36 -3.21 7.83
C ILE A 90 -10.84 -4.45 8.59
N MET A 91 -9.65 -4.37 9.21
CA MET A 91 -9.11 -5.49 9.97
C MET A 91 -9.95 -5.78 11.21
N GLU A 92 -10.35 -4.76 11.97
CA GLU A 92 -11.21 -4.91 13.16
C GLU A 92 -12.57 -5.51 12.79
N GLU A 93 -13.24 -4.98 11.76
CA GLU A 93 -14.51 -5.49 11.24
C GLU A 93 -14.41 -6.95 10.78
N ASN A 94 -13.24 -7.38 10.35
CA ASN A 94 -12.95 -8.75 9.92
C ASN A 94 -12.52 -9.69 11.06
N GLY A 95 -12.53 -9.21 12.31
CA GLY A 95 -12.24 -10.00 13.50
C GLY A 95 -10.76 -10.11 13.85
N PHE A 96 -9.91 -9.20 13.36
CA PHE A 96 -8.57 -9.02 13.90
C PHE A 96 -8.62 -8.13 15.15
N LYS A 97 -7.59 -8.24 15.98
CA LYS A 97 -7.31 -7.31 17.09
C LYS A 97 -6.10 -6.47 16.71
N THR A 98 -6.28 -5.20 16.37
CA THR A 98 -5.15 -4.36 15.93
C THR A 98 -4.35 -3.82 17.13
N VAL A 99 -3.06 -4.19 17.21
CA VAL A 99 -2.20 -3.88 18.36
C VAL A 99 -1.09 -2.87 18.06
N ALA A 100 -0.80 -2.65 16.80
CA ALA A 100 0.13 -1.62 16.34
C ALA A 100 -0.21 -1.26 14.89
N ALA A 101 0.25 -0.10 14.42
CA ALA A 101 0.04 0.35 13.05
C ALA A 101 1.22 1.19 12.56
N ALA A 102 1.41 1.29 11.23
CA ALA A 102 2.47 2.14 10.70
C ALA A 102 2.13 2.73 9.33
N ALA A 103 2.65 3.95 9.08
CA ALA A 103 2.64 4.60 7.78
C ALA A 103 4.07 4.93 7.33
N PHE A 104 4.48 4.42 6.17
CA PHE A 104 5.82 4.64 5.63
C PHE A 104 5.78 5.42 4.32
N PRO A 105 6.54 6.51 4.19
CA PRO A 105 6.72 7.13 2.89
C PRO A 105 7.48 6.19 1.94
N ALA A 106 7.05 6.18 0.69
CA ALA A 106 7.63 5.38 -0.38
C ALA A 106 7.64 6.21 -1.68
N GLU A 107 8.41 5.80 -2.67
CA GLU A 107 8.44 6.48 -3.96
C GLU A 107 7.05 6.58 -4.57
N HIS A 108 6.66 7.80 -4.94
CA HIS A 108 5.33 8.10 -5.50
C HIS A 108 5.09 7.36 -6.82
N SER A 109 3.88 6.82 -7.02
CA SER A 109 3.54 6.06 -8.24
C SER A 109 3.68 6.89 -9.53
N PHE A 110 3.42 8.21 -9.48
CA PHE A 110 3.48 9.12 -10.64
C PHE A 110 4.88 9.70 -10.87
N SER A 111 5.77 9.66 -9.88
CA SER A 111 7.03 10.36 -9.87
C SER A 111 8.19 9.45 -9.50
N THR A 112 9.38 9.79 -9.94
CA THR A 112 10.65 9.19 -9.52
C THR A 112 11.44 10.09 -8.59
N THR A 113 10.99 11.34 -8.40
CA THR A 113 11.63 12.33 -7.53
C THR A 113 10.96 12.41 -6.16
N LEU A 114 9.61 12.30 -6.08
CA LEU A 114 8.88 12.29 -4.82
C LEU A 114 9.20 11.03 -4.01
N ALA A 115 9.89 11.20 -2.90
CA ALA A 115 10.44 10.12 -2.08
C ALA A 115 11.22 9.09 -2.91
N GLY A 116 11.93 9.54 -3.95
CA GLY A 116 12.71 8.69 -4.85
C GLY A 116 13.67 7.79 -4.09
N GLY A 117 13.74 6.52 -4.49
CA GLY A 117 14.56 5.51 -3.84
C GLY A 117 14.06 5.03 -2.46
N ARG A 118 12.86 5.42 -2.03
CA ARG A 118 12.25 4.89 -0.80
C ARG A 118 11.28 3.74 -1.09
N PRO A 119 11.16 2.73 -0.17
CA PRO A 119 11.88 2.62 1.10
C PRO A 119 13.37 2.33 0.91
N ASN A 120 14.22 3.05 1.62
CA ASN A 120 15.66 2.85 1.66
C ASN A 120 16.09 1.98 2.87
N GLU A 121 17.39 1.80 3.07
CA GLU A 121 17.91 0.97 4.18
C GLU A 121 17.50 1.48 5.56
N LYS A 122 17.40 2.81 5.75
CA LYS A 122 16.94 3.41 7.02
C LYS A 122 15.47 3.10 7.27
N ASP A 123 14.64 3.16 6.23
CA ASP A 123 13.23 2.79 6.32
C ASP A 123 13.06 1.30 6.63
N LEU A 124 13.87 0.45 6.01
CA LEU A 124 13.85 -0.99 6.26
C LEU A 124 14.34 -1.32 7.67
N GLN A 125 15.35 -0.61 8.18
CA GLN A 125 15.81 -0.78 9.55
C GLN A 125 14.74 -0.36 10.55
N LEU A 126 14.11 0.80 10.35
CA LEU A 126 13.00 1.26 11.18
C LEU A 126 11.82 0.27 11.17
N ALA A 127 11.51 -0.31 10.01
CA ALA A 127 10.48 -1.35 9.89
C ALA A 127 10.80 -2.61 10.71
N LYS A 128 12.07 -3.03 10.74
CA LYS A 128 12.53 -4.16 11.57
C LYS A 128 12.45 -3.82 13.06
N ASP A 129 12.84 -2.59 13.43
CA ASP A 129 12.78 -2.13 14.84
C ASP A 129 11.34 -2.03 15.33
N PHE A 130 10.43 -1.52 14.48
CA PHE A 130 9.00 -1.53 14.74
C PHE A 130 8.48 -2.94 15.04
N ALA A 131 8.83 -3.91 14.19
CA ALA A 131 8.39 -5.29 14.36
C ALA A 131 8.95 -5.94 15.65
N ARG A 132 10.21 -5.66 16.01
CA ARG A 132 10.81 -6.12 17.29
C ARG A 132 10.09 -5.50 18.49
N LYS A 133 9.75 -4.22 18.40
CA LYS A 133 9.01 -3.53 19.47
C LYS A 133 7.63 -4.16 19.69
N ILE A 134 6.94 -4.56 18.61
CA ILE A 134 5.66 -5.29 18.70
C ILE A 134 5.87 -6.63 19.41
N ALA A 135 6.91 -7.39 19.08
CA ALA A 135 7.23 -8.65 19.76
C ALA A 135 7.44 -8.44 21.26
N GLU A 136 8.17 -7.40 21.66
CA GLU A 136 8.36 -7.03 23.08
C GLU A 136 7.01 -6.70 23.77
N ILE A 137 6.14 -5.92 23.12
CA ILE A 137 4.82 -5.55 23.67
C ILE A 137 3.98 -6.81 23.89
N ILE A 138 3.91 -7.70 22.89
CA ILE A 138 3.14 -8.95 22.98
C ILE A 138 3.69 -9.85 24.11
N THR A 139 5.01 -9.98 24.22
CA THR A 139 5.66 -10.83 25.22
C THR A 139 5.44 -10.30 26.65
N ASN A 140 5.53 -8.97 26.81
CA ASN A 140 5.45 -8.35 28.14
C ASN A 140 4.01 -8.16 28.65
N ASN A 141 3.01 -8.09 27.73
CA ASN A 141 1.61 -7.82 28.07
C ASN A 141 0.63 -8.82 27.42
N PRO A 142 0.80 -10.14 27.61
CA PRO A 142 -0.05 -11.13 26.93
C PRO A 142 -1.53 -11.00 27.33
N HIS A 143 -1.82 -10.61 28.58
CA HIS A 143 -3.20 -10.49 29.08
C HIS A 143 -3.94 -9.25 28.54
N SER A 144 -3.26 -8.11 28.34
CA SER A 144 -3.88 -6.90 27.81
C SER A 144 -4.26 -7.04 26.31
N ILE A 145 -3.56 -7.93 25.61
CA ILE A 145 -3.80 -8.21 24.18
C ILE A 145 -4.91 -9.25 24.00
N CYS A 146 -5.05 -10.20 24.96
CA CYS A 146 -6.07 -11.25 24.93
C CYS A 146 -7.39 -10.86 25.61
N GLY A 147 -7.40 -9.81 26.46
CA GLY A 147 -8.57 -9.33 27.22
C GLY A 147 -9.46 -8.37 26.43
N ASP A 148 -9.99 -7.36 27.15
CA ASP A 148 -10.76 -6.27 26.55
C ASP A 148 -9.89 -5.51 25.52
N HIS A 149 -10.21 -5.73 24.24
CA HIS A 149 -9.44 -5.18 23.15
C HIS A 149 -9.90 -3.75 22.80
N THR A 150 -8.93 -2.82 22.74
CA THR A 150 -9.14 -1.50 22.16
C THR A 150 -8.28 -1.39 20.90
N PRO A 151 -8.87 -1.08 19.73
CA PRO A 151 -8.12 -0.90 18.50
C PRO A 151 -6.98 0.11 18.64
N VAL A 152 -5.86 -0.14 17.98
CA VAL A 152 -4.75 0.82 17.96
C VAL A 152 -5.22 2.19 17.49
N ALA A 153 -4.91 3.24 18.26
CA ALA A 153 -5.24 4.61 17.91
C ALA A 153 -4.33 5.09 16.76
N VAL A 154 -4.94 5.53 15.66
CA VAL A 154 -4.25 6.08 14.48
C VAL A 154 -4.96 7.35 14.02
N PRO A 155 -4.25 8.31 13.39
CA PRO A 155 -4.88 9.51 12.83
C PRO A 155 -5.74 9.14 11.62
N GLY A 156 -6.75 9.98 11.37
CA GLY A 156 -7.69 9.88 10.26
C GLY A 156 -9.10 10.26 10.69
N ASN A 157 -9.99 10.35 9.73
CA ASN A 157 -11.39 10.65 9.97
C ASN A 157 -12.19 9.35 10.20
N PRO A 158 -13.30 9.39 10.93
CA PRO A 158 -14.22 8.26 10.99
C PRO A 158 -14.89 8.02 9.63
N ALA A 159 -15.39 6.80 9.40
CA ALA A 159 -16.20 6.51 8.23
C ALA A 159 -17.44 7.45 8.15
N PRO A 160 -17.89 7.86 6.94
CA PRO A 160 -17.38 7.46 5.62
C PRO A 160 -16.10 8.20 5.24
N TYR A 161 -15.11 7.44 4.76
CA TYR A 161 -13.80 7.99 4.38
C TYR A 161 -13.86 8.77 3.07
N SER A 162 -13.10 9.87 3.00
CA SER A 162 -13.06 10.74 1.83
C SER A 162 -11.87 10.43 0.91
N TYR A 163 -12.07 10.60 -0.39
CA TYR A 163 -10.95 10.56 -1.35
C TYR A 163 -10.28 11.93 -1.46
N TYR A 164 -8.96 11.90 -1.54
CA TYR A 164 -8.21 13.06 -1.99
C TYR A 164 -8.65 13.46 -3.41
N LYS A 165 -8.88 14.75 -3.62
CA LYS A 165 -9.25 15.29 -4.94
C LYS A 165 -7.98 15.74 -5.66
N ALA A 166 -7.65 15.08 -6.78
CA ALA A 166 -6.59 15.54 -7.65
C ALA A 166 -6.95 16.89 -8.26
N VAL A 167 -6.01 17.82 -8.23
CA VAL A 167 -6.21 19.19 -8.75
C VAL A 167 -5.07 19.56 -9.70
N ILE A 168 -5.35 20.51 -10.59
CA ILE A 168 -4.38 21.23 -11.42
C ILE A 168 -4.35 22.69 -11.02
N SER A 169 -3.64 23.54 -11.77
CA SER A 169 -3.56 24.98 -11.52
C SER A 169 -4.94 25.59 -11.26
N ASP A 170 -5.02 26.63 -10.43
CA ASP A 170 -6.26 27.27 -9.96
C ASP A 170 -7.18 26.37 -9.14
N ASN A 171 -6.65 25.31 -8.51
CA ASN A 171 -7.40 24.34 -7.72
C ASN A 171 -8.54 23.64 -8.47
N LYS A 172 -8.45 23.59 -9.81
CA LYS A 172 -9.43 22.89 -10.63
C LYS A 172 -9.30 21.38 -10.43
N SER A 173 -10.35 20.74 -9.95
CA SER A 173 -10.41 19.28 -9.81
C SER A 173 -10.39 18.58 -11.17
N ILE A 174 -9.66 17.47 -11.24
CA ILE A 174 -9.53 16.65 -12.45
C ILE A 174 -10.02 15.22 -12.19
N ASP A 175 -10.44 14.56 -13.26
CA ASP A 175 -10.84 13.15 -13.25
C ASP A 175 -9.83 12.30 -14.05
N ILE A 176 -8.89 11.71 -13.35
CA ILE A 176 -7.90 10.83 -13.95
C ILE A 176 -8.33 9.36 -14.06
N ARG A 177 -9.58 9.01 -13.72
CA ARG A 177 -10.04 7.61 -13.70
C ARG A 177 -9.88 6.91 -15.05
N LYS A 178 -10.12 7.62 -16.14
CA LYS A 178 -10.00 7.10 -17.50
C LYS A 178 -8.58 7.13 -18.08
N VAL A 179 -7.66 7.84 -17.43
CA VAL A 179 -6.26 7.93 -17.87
C VAL A 179 -5.61 6.56 -17.80
N LYS A 180 -4.94 6.15 -18.86
CA LYS A 180 -4.23 4.87 -18.99
C LYS A 180 -2.84 5.09 -19.57
N PRO A 181 -1.86 4.23 -19.24
CA PRO A 181 -0.55 4.27 -19.89
C PRO A 181 -0.65 3.95 -21.38
N MET A 182 0.04 4.71 -22.18
CA MET A 182 0.26 4.45 -23.60
C MET A 182 1.55 3.66 -23.81
N THR A 183 1.67 3.02 -24.96
CA THR A 183 2.87 2.25 -25.37
C THR A 183 3.48 2.87 -26.61
N ASP A 184 4.74 3.21 -26.55
CA ASP A 184 5.55 3.60 -27.69
C ASP A 184 5.93 2.33 -28.48
N PRO A 185 5.41 2.15 -29.71
CA PRO A 185 5.63 0.93 -30.50
C PRO A 185 7.08 0.77 -30.94
N GLU A 186 7.83 1.88 -31.10
CA GLU A 186 9.24 1.83 -31.52
C GLU A 186 10.15 1.32 -30.41
N LYS A 187 9.80 1.57 -29.14
CA LYS A 187 10.54 1.10 -27.98
C LYS A 187 10.08 -0.26 -27.48
N CYS A 188 8.83 -0.63 -27.74
CA CYS A 188 8.21 -1.81 -27.16
C CYS A 188 8.68 -3.10 -27.83
N THR A 189 9.36 -3.95 -27.07
CA THR A 189 9.81 -5.29 -27.53
C THR A 189 8.75 -6.38 -27.32
N LYS A 190 7.56 -6.04 -26.86
CA LYS A 190 6.46 -6.97 -26.53
C LYS A 190 6.83 -8.05 -25.52
N CYS A 191 7.77 -7.77 -24.60
CA CYS A 191 8.27 -8.75 -23.62
C CYS A 191 7.21 -9.17 -22.56
N GLY A 192 6.03 -8.54 -22.51
CA GLY A 192 4.94 -8.90 -21.61
C GLY A 192 5.11 -8.49 -20.14
N LEU A 193 6.28 -8.00 -19.72
CA LEU A 193 6.57 -7.70 -18.31
C LEU A 193 5.52 -6.75 -17.67
N CYS A 194 5.08 -5.74 -18.40
CA CYS A 194 4.07 -4.79 -17.90
C CYS A 194 2.70 -5.46 -17.65
N ALA A 195 2.33 -6.49 -18.42
CA ALA A 195 1.13 -7.29 -18.20
C ALA A 195 1.27 -8.17 -16.95
N LEU A 196 2.42 -8.86 -16.82
CA LEU A 196 2.72 -9.73 -15.68
C LEU A 196 2.77 -8.97 -14.35
N LEU A 197 3.12 -7.69 -14.36
CA LEU A 197 3.20 -6.85 -13.16
C LEU A 197 1.91 -6.06 -12.88
N CYS A 198 0.89 -6.17 -13.73
CA CYS A 198 -0.32 -5.37 -13.59
C CYS A 198 -1.21 -5.90 -12.45
N PRO A 199 -1.38 -5.16 -11.33
CA PRO A 199 -2.18 -5.63 -10.19
C PRO A 199 -3.68 -5.76 -10.51
N MET A 200 -4.10 -5.24 -11.67
CA MET A 200 -5.47 -5.33 -12.17
C MET A 200 -5.65 -6.33 -13.32
N GLY A 201 -4.57 -6.95 -13.82
CA GLY A 201 -4.63 -7.82 -15.00
C GLY A 201 -5.13 -7.10 -16.26
N SER A 202 -4.97 -5.79 -16.32
CA SER A 202 -5.63 -4.94 -17.34
C SER A 202 -4.87 -4.82 -18.65
N ILE A 203 -3.61 -5.25 -18.70
CA ILE A 203 -2.76 -5.14 -19.89
C ILE A 203 -2.74 -6.49 -20.60
N ASN A 204 -3.01 -6.48 -21.92
CA ASN A 204 -2.96 -7.70 -22.71
C ASN A 204 -1.52 -8.23 -22.81
N ILE A 205 -1.32 -9.51 -22.52
CA ILE A 205 0.03 -10.13 -22.52
C ILE A 205 0.59 -10.29 -23.94
N SER A 206 -0.27 -10.58 -24.91
CA SER A 206 0.12 -10.80 -26.32
C SER A 206 0.35 -9.48 -27.06
N ASP A 207 -0.38 -8.42 -26.68
CA ASP A 207 -0.16 -7.07 -27.18
C ASP A 207 -0.21 -6.04 -26.05
N PRO A 208 0.93 -5.72 -25.46
CA PRO A 208 1.01 -4.79 -24.34
C PRO A 208 0.56 -3.35 -24.65
N SER A 209 0.30 -3.00 -25.91
CA SER A 209 -0.30 -1.71 -26.27
C SER A 209 -1.75 -1.62 -25.84
N ILE A 210 -2.43 -2.76 -25.70
CA ILE A 210 -3.84 -2.85 -25.36
C ILE A 210 -4.02 -2.90 -23.84
N THR A 211 -4.79 -1.96 -23.29
CA THR A 211 -5.21 -1.93 -21.89
C THR A 211 -6.73 -2.05 -21.81
N ASN A 212 -7.24 -3.27 -21.62
CA ASN A 212 -8.68 -3.58 -21.66
C ASN A 212 -9.41 -3.24 -20.36
N GLY A 213 -8.73 -3.38 -19.23
CA GLY A 213 -9.32 -3.21 -17.91
C GLY A 213 -9.14 -1.82 -17.29
N ILE A 214 -9.41 -1.75 -15.99
CA ILE A 214 -9.28 -0.53 -15.19
C ILE A 214 -7.81 -0.33 -14.80
N CYS A 215 -7.33 0.91 -14.90
CA CYS A 215 -5.99 1.29 -14.45
C CYS A 215 -6.07 2.02 -13.10
N ILE A 216 -5.41 1.50 -12.06
CA ILE A 216 -5.29 2.15 -10.73
C ILE A 216 -4.12 3.14 -10.63
N LYS A 217 -3.42 3.42 -11.71
CA LYS A 217 -2.27 4.34 -11.79
C LYS A 217 -1.12 3.97 -10.84
N CYS A 218 -0.90 2.69 -10.58
CA CYS A 218 0.20 2.23 -9.71
C CYS A 218 1.60 2.49 -10.27
N GLY A 219 1.71 2.82 -11.57
CA GLY A 219 2.98 3.13 -12.23
C GLY A 219 3.89 1.91 -12.51
N ALA A 220 3.54 0.70 -12.09
CA ALA A 220 4.41 -0.48 -12.21
C ALA A 220 4.85 -0.75 -13.67
N CYS A 221 3.91 -0.69 -14.62
CA CYS A 221 4.19 -0.90 -16.04
C CYS A 221 5.11 0.19 -16.64
N ILE A 222 5.11 1.39 -16.08
CA ILE A 222 5.96 2.51 -16.52
C ILE A 222 7.36 2.35 -15.90
N LYS A 223 7.43 2.25 -14.57
CA LYS A 223 8.69 2.23 -13.82
C LYS A 223 9.52 0.96 -14.05
N LYS A 224 8.88 -0.16 -14.35
CA LYS A 224 9.55 -1.45 -14.56
C LYS A 224 9.75 -1.81 -16.03
N CYS A 225 9.34 -0.96 -16.96
CA CYS A 225 9.60 -1.21 -18.38
C CYS A 225 11.09 -1.02 -18.70
N PRO A 226 11.84 -2.08 -19.09
CA PRO A 226 13.29 -1.98 -19.31
C PRO A 226 13.65 -1.12 -20.53
N ARG A 227 12.68 -0.87 -21.42
CA ARG A 227 12.83 -0.04 -22.63
C ARG A 227 12.23 1.35 -22.49
N GLY A 228 11.59 1.68 -21.35
CA GLY A 228 10.88 2.96 -21.19
C GLY A 228 9.75 3.16 -22.19
N ALA A 229 9.15 2.05 -22.68
CA ALA A 229 8.12 2.09 -23.70
C ALA A 229 6.73 2.47 -23.17
N LYS A 230 6.53 2.56 -21.87
CA LYS A 230 5.24 2.93 -21.25
C LYS A 230 5.30 4.32 -20.64
N SER A 231 4.29 5.13 -20.93
CA SER A 231 4.16 6.49 -20.37
C SER A 231 2.69 6.88 -20.25
N ILE A 232 2.42 7.91 -19.45
CA ILE A 232 1.14 8.63 -19.44
C ILE A 232 1.39 10.01 -20.06
N THR A 233 0.58 10.39 -21.04
CA THR A 233 0.73 11.62 -21.80
C THR A 233 -0.47 12.57 -21.62
N ASP A 234 -1.42 12.19 -20.76
CA ASP A 234 -2.58 13.01 -20.45
C ASP A 234 -2.15 14.34 -19.80
N PRO A 235 -2.55 15.51 -20.34
CA PRO A 235 -2.07 16.80 -19.86
C PRO A 235 -2.45 17.09 -18.41
N ASP A 236 -3.68 16.78 -18.00
CA ASP A 236 -4.15 17.04 -16.64
C ASP A 236 -3.41 16.16 -15.62
N TYR A 237 -3.14 14.89 -15.98
CA TYR A 237 -2.32 14.00 -15.16
C TYR A 237 -0.90 14.52 -15.00
N LEU A 238 -0.27 14.99 -16.10
CA LEU A 238 1.09 15.51 -16.07
C LEU A 238 1.19 16.82 -15.27
N GLU A 239 0.21 17.68 -15.40
CA GLU A 239 0.13 18.92 -14.63
C GLU A 239 -0.05 18.62 -13.14
N HIS A 240 -0.97 17.72 -12.78
CA HIS A 240 -1.13 17.29 -11.39
C HIS A 240 0.16 16.70 -10.81
N LYS A 241 0.86 15.86 -11.58
CA LYS A 241 2.16 15.32 -11.19
C LYS A 241 3.18 16.44 -10.92
N ARG A 242 3.26 17.43 -11.82
CA ARG A 242 4.17 18.59 -11.70
C ARG A 242 3.91 19.35 -10.41
N LEU A 243 2.64 19.67 -10.11
CA LEU A 243 2.26 20.36 -8.88
C LEU A 243 2.64 19.57 -7.62
N LEU A 244 2.43 18.25 -7.61
CA LEU A 244 2.87 17.41 -6.51
C LEU A 244 4.40 17.44 -6.32
N GLU A 245 5.15 17.41 -7.43
CA GLU A 245 6.63 17.49 -7.39
C GLU A 245 7.12 18.85 -6.88
N GLU A 246 6.47 19.95 -7.25
CA GLU A 246 6.79 21.28 -6.75
C GLU A 246 6.47 21.46 -5.27
N GLU A 247 5.29 21.00 -4.83
CA GLU A 247 4.85 21.18 -3.46
C GLU A 247 5.58 20.24 -2.48
N TYR A 248 5.79 18.98 -2.87
CA TYR A 248 6.31 17.95 -1.95
C TYR A 248 7.74 17.49 -2.27
N GLY A 249 8.37 17.96 -3.34
CA GLY A 249 9.69 17.47 -3.79
C GLY A 249 10.79 17.65 -2.75
N ASN A 250 10.76 18.77 -2.02
CA ASN A 250 11.72 19.10 -0.97
C ASN A 250 11.27 18.68 0.44
N VAL A 251 10.10 18.05 0.58
CA VAL A 251 9.57 17.65 1.88
C VAL A 251 10.09 16.26 2.24
N ILE A 252 10.77 16.15 3.37
CA ILE A 252 11.24 14.86 3.91
C ILE A 252 10.20 14.34 4.91
N LYS A 253 9.36 13.42 4.46
CA LYS A 253 8.42 12.73 5.35
C LYS A 253 9.13 11.63 6.14
N LYS A 254 8.71 11.47 7.40
CA LYS A 254 9.16 10.37 8.28
C LYS A 254 8.07 9.30 8.34
N ALA A 255 8.46 8.08 8.66
CA ALA A 255 7.47 7.05 9.00
C ALA A 255 6.81 7.40 10.34
N GLU A 256 5.54 7.03 10.46
CA GLU A 256 4.74 7.18 11.67
C GLU A 256 4.40 5.79 12.20
N LEU A 257 4.63 5.57 13.50
CA LEU A 257 4.51 4.28 14.16
C LEU A 257 3.56 4.43 15.36
N PHE A 258 2.60 3.53 15.46
CA PHE A 258 1.55 3.57 16.48
C PHE A 258 1.52 2.23 17.22
N TYR A 259 1.23 2.27 18.51
CA TYR A 259 1.16 1.09 19.37
C TYR A 259 -0.03 1.23 20.32
N THR A 260 -0.62 0.11 20.71
CA THR A 260 -1.55 0.08 21.83
C THR A 260 -0.79 0.40 23.12
N THR A 261 -1.40 1.17 23.99
CA THR A 261 -0.86 1.53 25.34
C THR A 261 -1.12 0.43 26.34
#